data_33001e429f5e529359dfc9f5b3af9110
#
_entry.id   33001e429f5e529359dfc9f5b3af9110
#
_cell.length_a   1.000
_cell.length_b   1.000
_cell.length_c   1.000
_cell.angle_alpha   90.00
_cell.angle_beta   90.00
_cell.angle_gamma   90.00
#
_symmetry.space_group_name_H-M   'P 1'
#
loop_
_entity.id
_entity.type
_entity.pdbx_description
1 polymer ?
#
loop_
_entity_poly.entity_id
_entity_poly.type
_entity_poly.pdbx_seq_one_letter_code
_entity_poly.pdbx_strand_id
1 'polypeptide(L)'
;MYTIEGPLFFAAAENFERALAQTHTDPQMLVIRLSRVPFMDITGLQTLEEVIQQLHKRQIVVKLCEANRKVLAKLDKAGILQEIGAAHYHPDFNAALGAYQEREQAPG
;
A
#
# COMPACT_ATOMS: atom_id res chain seq x y z
N MET A 1 6.48 -10.38 -3.31
CA MET A 1 5.39 -9.49 -2.82
C MET A 1 5.39 -9.49 -1.31
N TYR A 2 5.25 -8.33 -0.73
CA TYR A 2 5.18 -8.17 0.72
C TYR A 2 3.79 -7.63 1.08
N THR A 3 3.16 -8.21 2.10
CA THR A 3 1.79 -7.82 2.50
C THR A 3 1.78 -7.42 3.96
N ILE A 4 1.11 -6.31 4.28
CA ILE A 4 1.00 -5.83 5.65
C ILE A 4 -0.43 -5.35 5.90
N GLU A 5 -0.95 -5.61 7.10
CA GLU A 5 -2.24 -5.09 7.51
C GLU A 5 -2.11 -3.64 7.98
N GLY A 6 -3.11 -2.81 7.64
CA GLY A 6 -3.09 -1.39 7.92
C GLY A 6 -2.77 -1.03 9.36
N PRO A 7 -3.44 -1.64 10.36
CA PRO A 7 -3.13 -1.31 11.75
C PRO A 7 -1.66 -1.54 12.12
N LEU A 8 -1.08 -2.65 11.63
CA LEU A 8 0.34 -2.92 11.87
C LEU A 8 1.24 -1.94 11.12
N PHE A 9 0.83 -1.57 9.90
CA PHE A 9 1.55 -0.59 9.11
C PHE A 9 1.66 0.74 9.87
N PHE A 10 0.53 1.25 10.39
CA PHE A 10 0.54 2.52 11.10
C PHE A 10 1.33 2.45 12.40
N ALA A 11 1.26 1.32 13.11
CA ALA A 11 2.02 1.14 14.34
C ALA A 11 3.53 1.10 14.10
N ALA A 12 3.95 0.60 12.93
CA ALA A 12 5.35 0.40 12.60
C ALA A 12 5.90 1.46 11.66
N ALA A 13 5.11 2.49 11.30
CA ALA A 13 5.50 3.44 10.24
C ALA A 13 6.83 4.11 10.51
N GLU A 14 7.12 4.47 11.77
CA GLU A 14 8.37 5.14 12.10
C GLU A 14 9.58 4.26 11.87
N ASN A 15 9.42 2.95 12.00
CA ASN A 15 10.50 1.98 11.85
C ASN A 15 10.47 1.29 10.49
N PHE A 16 9.52 1.63 9.64
CA PHE A 16 9.29 0.91 8.39
C PHE A 16 10.50 1.03 7.46
N GLU A 17 11.06 2.22 7.34
CA GLU A 17 12.26 2.43 6.53
C GLU A 17 13.44 1.63 7.06
N ARG A 18 13.59 1.59 8.38
CA ARG A 18 14.68 0.83 8.99
C ARG A 18 14.52 -0.65 8.72
N ALA A 19 13.28 -1.16 8.81
CA ALA A 19 13.02 -2.55 8.50
C ALA A 19 13.36 -2.88 7.05
N LEU A 20 13.02 -2.00 6.12
CA LEU A 20 13.37 -2.20 4.71
C LEU A 20 14.88 -2.12 4.49
N ALA A 21 15.55 -1.23 5.19
CA ALA A 21 17.01 -1.08 5.06
C ALA A 21 17.77 -2.30 5.53
N GLN A 22 17.18 -3.10 6.42
CA GLN A 22 17.81 -4.32 6.91
C GLN A 22 17.67 -5.49 5.96
N THR A 23 16.80 -5.39 4.95
CA THR A 23 16.70 -6.43 3.93
C THR A 23 17.75 -6.17 2.85
N HIS A 24 18.30 -7.24 2.30
CA HIS A 24 19.33 -7.10 1.26
C HIS A 24 18.73 -6.66 -0.08
N THR A 25 17.46 -6.94 -0.31
CA THR A 25 16.78 -6.55 -1.52
C THR A 25 15.41 -5.97 -1.17
N ASP A 26 15.01 -4.88 -1.84
CA ASP A 26 13.68 -4.33 -1.67
C ASP A 26 12.66 -5.26 -2.33
N PRO A 27 11.45 -5.40 -1.74
CA PRO A 27 10.38 -6.10 -2.43
C PRO A 27 9.97 -5.33 -3.68
N GLN A 28 9.53 -6.03 -4.70
CA GLN A 28 9.04 -5.36 -5.91
C GLN A 28 7.68 -4.71 -5.68
N MET A 29 6.91 -5.24 -4.76
CA MET A 29 5.54 -4.79 -4.52
C MET A 29 5.20 -4.92 -3.04
N LEU A 30 4.52 -3.92 -2.52
CA LEU A 30 3.97 -3.94 -1.18
C LEU A 30 2.46 -3.77 -1.28
N VAL A 31 1.72 -4.69 -0.66
CA VAL A 31 0.26 -4.61 -0.56
C VAL A 31 -0.12 -4.26 0.87
N ILE A 32 -0.86 -3.17 1.03
CA ILE A 32 -1.38 -2.75 2.34
C ILE A 32 -2.87 -3.07 2.37
N ARG A 33 -3.27 -3.94 3.29
CA ARG A 33 -4.66 -4.33 3.48
C ARG A 33 -5.33 -3.40 4.48
N LEU A 34 -6.42 -2.79 4.08
CA LEU A 34 -7.12 -1.80 4.89
C LEU A 34 -8.41 -2.33 5.52
N SER A 35 -8.63 -3.65 5.48
CA SER A 35 -9.87 -4.26 5.96
C SER A 35 -10.13 -4.01 7.44
N ARG A 36 -9.07 -3.86 8.24
CA ARG A 36 -9.19 -3.63 9.68
C ARG A 36 -8.99 -2.17 10.08
N VAL A 37 -8.99 -1.27 9.11
CA VAL A 37 -8.89 0.17 9.36
C VAL A 37 -10.29 0.76 9.28
N PRO A 38 -10.94 1.04 10.43
CA PRO A 38 -12.33 1.49 10.41
C PRO A 38 -12.48 2.94 9.96
N PHE A 39 -11.47 3.76 10.23
CA PHE A 39 -11.45 5.15 9.81
C PHE A 39 -10.00 5.61 9.65
N MET A 40 -9.82 6.74 8.99
CA MET A 40 -8.49 7.30 8.79
C MET A 40 -8.56 8.81 9.00
N ASP A 41 -7.76 9.32 9.93
CA ASP A 41 -7.68 10.75 10.21
C ASP A 41 -6.57 11.40 9.37
N ILE A 42 -6.41 12.71 9.54
CA ILE A 42 -5.41 13.46 8.78
C ILE A 42 -4.01 12.93 9.03
N THR A 43 -3.69 12.60 10.28
CA THR A 43 -2.38 12.07 10.64
C THR A 43 -2.12 10.74 9.93
N GLY A 44 -3.12 9.86 9.92
CA GLY A 44 -2.99 8.57 9.21
C GLY A 44 -2.80 8.76 7.71
N LEU A 45 -3.53 9.69 7.11
CA LEU A 45 -3.39 9.98 5.69
C LEU A 45 -2.01 10.52 5.36
N GLN A 46 -1.48 11.42 6.19
CA GLN A 46 -0.15 11.97 6.00
C GLN A 46 0.93 10.91 6.14
N THR A 47 0.80 10.04 7.15
CA THR A 47 1.73 8.94 7.34
C THR A 47 1.74 8.01 6.14
N LEU A 48 0.56 7.64 5.65
CA LEU A 48 0.45 6.76 4.50
C LEU A 48 1.07 7.40 3.26
N GLU A 49 0.80 8.67 3.03
CA GLU A 49 1.34 9.38 1.89
C GLU A 49 2.86 9.45 1.93
N GLU A 50 3.43 9.79 3.08
CA GLU A 50 4.88 9.86 3.23
C GLU A 50 5.56 8.53 2.95
N VAL A 51 5.00 7.44 3.49
CA VAL A 51 5.57 6.12 3.27
C VAL A 51 5.44 5.71 1.80
N ILE A 52 4.30 6.00 1.17
CA ILE A 52 4.12 5.71 -0.25
C ILE A 52 5.18 6.44 -1.09
N GLN A 53 5.42 7.71 -0.79
CA GLN A 53 6.43 8.49 -1.51
C GLN A 53 7.82 7.87 -1.38
N GLN A 54 8.16 7.44 -0.17
CA GLN A 54 9.47 6.83 0.05
C GLN A 54 9.61 5.49 -0.65
N LEU A 55 8.54 4.69 -0.65
CA LEU A 55 8.54 3.42 -1.36
C LEU A 55 8.67 3.63 -2.86
N HIS A 56 8.01 4.64 -3.40
CA HIS A 56 8.12 4.98 -4.83
C HIS A 56 9.55 5.40 -5.19
N LYS A 57 10.22 6.12 -4.30
CA LYS A 57 11.64 6.48 -4.54
C LYS A 57 12.53 5.26 -4.62
N ARG A 58 12.15 4.18 -3.95
CA ARG A 58 12.89 2.90 -4.00
C ARG A 58 12.37 2.00 -5.12
N GLN A 59 11.47 2.51 -5.96
CA GLN A 59 10.89 1.77 -7.09
C GLN A 59 10.06 0.57 -6.65
N ILE A 60 9.45 0.68 -5.47
CA ILE A 60 8.54 -0.35 -4.96
C ILE A 60 7.11 0.04 -5.35
N VAL A 61 6.41 -0.88 -5.98
CA VAL A 61 4.99 -0.69 -6.33
C VAL A 61 4.16 -0.84 -5.07
N VAL A 62 3.29 0.13 -4.79
CA VAL A 62 2.41 0.09 -3.64
C VAL A 62 0.98 -0.16 -4.11
N LYS A 63 0.36 -1.20 -3.55
CA LYS A 63 -1.05 -1.49 -3.78
C LYS A 63 -1.83 -1.35 -2.49
N LEU A 64 -3.05 -0.84 -2.59
CA LEU A 64 -3.97 -0.77 -1.47
C LEU A 64 -5.19 -1.62 -1.79
N CYS A 65 -5.76 -2.28 -0.77
CA CYS A 65 -6.95 -3.08 -0.97
C CYS A 65 -7.83 -3.09 0.26
N GLU A 66 -9.09 -3.44 0.06
CA GLU A 66 -10.05 -3.70 1.13
C GLU A 66 -10.44 -2.47 1.96
N ALA A 67 -10.26 -1.26 1.43
CA ALA A 67 -10.70 -0.06 2.13
C ALA A 67 -12.22 -0.02 2.22
N ASN A 68 -12.77 0.35 3.39
CA ASN A 68 -14.20 0.58 3.48
C ASN A 68 -14.54 1.89 2.76
N ARG A 69 -15.84 2.14 2.61
CA ARG A 69 -16.31 3.30 1.82
C ARG A 69 -15.78 4.63 2.38
N LYS A 70 -15.75 4.77 3.70
CA LYS A 70 -15.29 6.00 4.33
C LYS A 70 -13.78 6.22 4.13
N VAL A 71 -13.01 5.17 4.31
CA VAL A 71 -11.56 5.24 4.12
C VAL A 71 -11.24 5.50 2.65
N LEU A 72 -11.93 4.82 1.74
CA LEU A 72 -11.71 5.01 0.30
C LEU A 72 -11.99 6.45 -0.12
N ALA A 73 -13.07 7.06 0.39
CA ALA A 73 -13.39 8.43 0.08
C ALA A 73 -12.30 9.39 0.56
N LYS A 74 -11.71 9.13 1.72
CA LYS A 74 -10.62 9.95 2.23
C LYS A 74 -9.34 9.78 1.43
N LEU A 75 -9.04 8.57 1.00
CA LEU A 75 -7.87 8.31 0.14
C LEU A 75 -8.01 9.06 -1.18
N ASP A 76 -9.20 9.05 -1.76
CA ASP A 76 -9.47 9.75 -3.00
C ASP A 76 -9.31 11.27 -2.82
N LYS A 77 -9.90 11.80 -1.76
CA LYS A 77 -9.87 13.24 -1.47
C LYS A 77 -8.46 13.74 -1.19
N ALA A 78 -7.63 12.91 -0.57
CA ALA A 78 -6.25 13.28 -0.25
C ALA A 78 -5.30 13.10 -1.44
N GLY A 79 -5.77 12.56 -2.56
CA GLY A 79 -4.94 12.34 -3.73
C GLY A 79 -4.09 11.08 -3.66
N ILE A 80 -4.28 10.24 -2.66
CA ILE A 80 -3.47 9.04 -2.47
C ILE A 80 -3.77 8.01 -3.56
N LEU A 81 -5.03 7.87 -3.97
CA LEU A 81 -5.38 6.95 -5.05
C LEU A 81 -4.70 7.35 -6.36
N GLN A 82 -4.59 8.64 -6.62
CA GLN A 82 -3.91 9.13 -7.80
C GLN A 82 -2.40 8.91 -7.71
N GLU A 83 -1.84 9.01 -6.52
CA GLU A 83 -0.41 8.82 -6.31
C GLU A 83 0.02 7.38 -6.55
N ILE A 84 -0.75 6.40 -6.06
CA ILE A 84 -0.44 5.00 -6.32
C ILE A 84 -0.87 4.56 -7.72
N GLY A 85 -1.79 5.29 -8.34
CA GLY A 85 -2.39 4.92 -9.61
C GLY A 85 -3.64 4.08 -9.44
N ALA A 86 -4.69 4.37 -10.22
CA ALA A 86 -5.98 3.68 -10.11
C ALA A 86 -5.86 2.18 -10.31
N ALA A 87 -4.90 1.73 -11.11
CA ALA A 87 -4.67 0.30 -11.36
C ALA A 87 -4.08 -0.42 -10.15
N HIS A 88 -3.62 0.30 -9.14
CA HIS A 88 -2.99 -0.28 -7.96
C HIS A 88 -3.91 -0.28 -6.74
N TYR A 89 -5.16 0.11 -6.88
CA TYR A 89 -6.18 -0.10 -5.86
C TYR A 89 -7.07 -1.27 -6.25
N HIS A 90 -7.31 -2.19 -5.31
CA HIS A 90 -8.15 -3.35 -5.53
C HIS A 90 -9.19 -3.46 -4.42
N PRO A 91 -10.44 -3.86 -4.77
CA PRO A 91 -11.48 -3.97 -3.74
C PRO A 91 -11.23 -5.09 -2.74
N ASP A 92 -10.48 -6.12 -3.13
CA ASP A 92 -10.18 -7.23 -2.22
C ASP A 92 -8.76 -7.74 -2.45
N PHE A 93 -8.27 -8.52 -1.49
CA PHE A 93 -6.90 -9.03 -1.53
C PHE A 93 -6.69 -10.04 -2.66
N ASN A 94 -7.71 -10.83 -2.98
CA ASN A 94 -7.60 -11.79 -4.06
C ASN A 94 -7.40 -11.11 -5.40
N ALA A 95 -8.07 -9.98 -5.63
CA ALA A 95 -7.86 -9.20 -6.85
C ALA A 95 -6.43 -8.66 -6.93
N ALA A 96 -5.88 -8.21 -5.79
CA ALA A 96 -4.50 -7.74 -5.75
C ALA A 96 -3.51 -8.87 -6.05
N LEU A 97 -3.75 -10.05 -5.48
CA LEU A 97 -2.92 -11.22 -5.76
C LEU A 97 -3.02 -11.67 -7.21
N GLY A 98 -4.25 -11.67 -7.75
CA GLY A 98 -4.46 -12.05 -9.14
C GLY A 98 -3.68 -11.16 -10.10
N ALA A 99 -3.72 -9.86 -9.87
CA ALA A 99 -2.96 -8.92 -10.68
C ALA A 99 -1.45 -9.16 -10.59
N TYR A 100 -0.95 -9.49 -9.39
CA TYR A 100 0.46 -9.82 -9.20
C TYR A 100 0.84 -11.09 -9.93
N GLN A 101 0.02 -12.13 -9.81
CA GLN A 101 0.27 -13.42 -10.46
C GLN A 101 0.23 -13.30 -11.97
N GLU A 102 -0.72 -12.55 -12.51
CA GLU A 102 -0.79 -12.31 -13.95
C GLU A 102 0.48 -11.61 -14.44
N ARG A 103 0.98 -10.65 -13.68
CA ARG A 103 2.19 -9.93 -14.04
C ARG A 103 3.41 -10.85 -14.06
N GLU A 104 3.50 -11.76 -13.10
CA GLU A 104 4.61 -12.70 -13.04
C GLU A 104 4.55 -13.75 -14.14
N GLN A 105 3.35 -14.12 -14.56
CA GLN A 105 3.15 -15.12 -15.59
C GLN A 105 3.25 -14.53 -16.99
N ALA A 106 3.28 -13.21 -17.12
CA ALA A 106 3.40 -12.57 -18.41
C ALA A 106 4.76 -12.92 -19.05
N PRO A 107 4.78 -13.40 -20.28
CA PRO A 107 6.04 -13.71 -20.95
C PRO A 107 6.82 -12.43 -21.22
N GLY A 108 8.04 -12.43 -20.87
CA GLY A 108 8.93 -11.36 -21.22
C GLY A 108 9.18 -10.36 -20.23
#